data_8150dd603b1c33c89ac7cc74af297ccd
#
_entry.id   8150dd603b1c33c89ac7cc74af297ccd
#
_cell.length_a   1.000
_cell.length_b   1.000
_cell.length_c   1.000
_cell.angle_alpha   90.00
_cell.angle_beta   90.00
_cell.angle_gamma   90.00
#
_symmetry.space_group_name_H-M   'P 1'
#
loop_
_entity.id
_entity.type
_entity.pdbx_description
1 polymer ?
#
loop_
_entity_poly.entity_id
_entity_poly.type
_entity_poly.pdbx_seq_one_letter_code
_entity_poly.pdbx_strand_id
1 'polypeptide(L)'
;IRQATDCNRSLEAEIHRQNMGLMNCMAQNVINTDHTSYSNSTRVSIDYKKYDEDMAKSHLFQSYTNTLLLGQTVWPDHDMFHSCDTVCGTLMARSKAISGGPVYLSDAPGDFIKENIFPLIDKQGKLFRPEAPAVPMPESILTNPLWSGKAYRVAAPSGNGAMTLICYNLNVSPRHQQVQATIKKEDYSLRNSFEKMSATPEERVLLYNWKSQKAEELSDSSTFELIGFTDKLFHLCPIRKGWAVIGIQEKYLSPATVQTISLTENRLVL
;
A
#
# COMPACT_ATOMS: atom_id res chain seq x y z
N ILE A 1 -16.85 2.26 -30.93
CA ILE A 1 -15.89 1.41 -30.23
C ILE A 1 -14.58 1.35 -31.03
N ARG A 2 -14.54 0.85 -32.28
CA ARG A 2 -13.33 0.66 -33.07
C ARG A 2 -12.47 1.93 -33.17
N GLN A 3 -13.06 3.09 -33.52
CA GLN A 3 -12.34 4.36 -33.63
C GLN A 3 -11.71 4.78 -32.29
N ALA A 4 -12.42 4.61 -31.18
CA ALA A 4 -11.89 4.96 -29.86
C ALA A 4 -10.73 4.03 -29.47
N THR A 5 -10.83 2.74 -29.80
CA THR A 5 -9.71 1.78 -29.61
C THR A 5 -8.50 2.16 -30.43
N ASP A 6 -8.70 2.52 -31.71
CA ASP A 6 -7.62 2.91 -32.61
C ASP A 6 -6.95 4.21 -32.14
N CYS A 7 -7.72 5.19 -31.63
CA CYS A 7 -7.18 6.41 -31.03
C CYS A 7 -6.32 6.11 -29.80
N ASN A 8 -6.81 5.28 -28.88
CA ASN A 8 -6.07 4.92 -27.66
C ASN A 8 -4.75 4.22 -28.01
N ARG A 9 -4.79 3.24 -28.90
CA ARG A 9 -3.60 2.52 -29.36
C ARG A 9 -2.58 3.43 -30.03
N SER A 10 -3.05 4.38 -30.87
CA SER A 10 -2.18 5.34 -31.54
C SER A 10 -1.50 6.28 -30.57
N LEU A 11 -2.25 6.76 -29.56
CA LEU A 11 -1.70 7.60 -28.50
C LEU A 11 -0.61 6.87 -27.70
N GLU A 12 -0.91 5.67 -27.22
CA GLU A 12 0.05 4.87 -26.46
C GLU A 12 1.30 4.51 -27.27
N ALA A 13 1.12 4.12 -28.54
CA ALA A 13 2.23 3.80 -29.43
C ALA A 13 3.14 5.03 -29.68
N GLU A 14 2.56 6.21 -29.88
CA GLU A 14 3.34 7.44 -30.07
C GLU A 14 4.10 7.84 -28.81
N ILE A 15 3.47 7.80 -27.64
CA ILE A 15 4.13 8.09 -26.35
C ILE A 15 5.28 7.12 -26.10
N HIS A 16 5.06 5.83 -26.36
CA HIS A 16 6.10 4.82 -26.25
C HIS A 16 7.26 5.08 -27.22
N ARG A 17 6.95 5.45 -28.50
CA ARG A 17 7.95 5.81 -29.51
C ARG A 17 8.81 6.99 -29.06
N GLN A 18 8.26 7.93 -28.31
CA GLN A 18 8.97 9.07 -27.74
C GLN A 18 9.75 8.72 -26.45
N ASN A 19 9.74 7.46 -26.03
CA ASN A 19 10.36 6.99 -24.79
C ASN A 19 9.84 7.73 -23.54
N MET A 20 8.54 8.03 -23.54
CA MET A 20 7.84 8.67 -22.42
C MET A 20 6.92 7.68 -21.71
N GLY A 21 6.67 7.92 -20.41
CA GLY A 21 5.65 7.20 -19.66
C GLY A 21 4.25 7.81 -19.86
N LEU A 22 3.23 6.96 -19.80
CA LEU A 22 1.82 7.39 -19.83
C LEU A 22 1.13 6.93 -18.56
N MET A 23 0.57 7.88 -17.82
CA MET A 23 -0.32 7.63 -16.69
C MET A 23 -1.75 7.98 -17.10
N ASN A 24 -2.63 6.99 -17.05
CA ASN A 24 -4.05 7.21 -17.35
C ASN A 24 -4.76 7.75 -16.10
N CYS A 25 -5.34 8.94 -16.23
CA CYS A 25 -6.10 9.58 -15.13
C CYS A 25 -7.56 9.74 -15.53
N MET A 26 -8.50 9.28 -14.66
CA MET A 26 -9.95 9.35 -14.86
C MET A 26 -10.41 8.69 -16.18
N ALA A 27 -9.67 7.70 -16.63
CA ALA A 27 -9.82 7.06 -17.94
C ALA A 27 -10.23 5.58 -17.85
N GLN A 28 -10.75 5.16 -16.71
CA GLN A 28 -11.17 3.77 -16.47
C GLN A 28 -12.50 3.50 -17.17
N ASN A 29 -12.43 3.05 -18.40
CA ASN A 29 -13.56 2.49 -19.15
C ASN A 29 -13.09 1.23 -19.89
N VAL A 30 -14.03 0.43 -20.34
CA VAL A 30 -13.75 -0.86 -21.00
C VAL A 30 -12.76 -0.73 -22.13
N ILE A 31 -12.87 0.33 -22.97
CA ILE A 31 -11.99 0.52 -24.11
C ILE A 31 -10.54 0.75 -23.65
N ASN A 32 -10.33 1.68 -22.72
CA ASN A 32 -8.99 2.00 -22.25
C ASN A 32 -8.38 0.85 -21.44
N THR A 33 -9.16 0.25 -20.55
CA THR A 33 -8.67 -0.83 -19.68
C THR A 33 -8.28 -2.08 -20.48
N ASP A 34 -9.11 -2.49 -21.44
CA ASP A 34 -8.89 -3.71 -22.21
C ASP A 34 -7.88 -3.54 -23.36
N HIS A 35 -7.54 -2.30 -23.75
CA HIS A 35 -6.66 -2.01 -24.87
C HIS A 35 -5.37 -1.27 -24.48
N THR A 36 -5.08 -1.13 -23.19
CA THR A 36 -3.81 -0.61 -22.68
C THR A 36 -2.67 -1.54 -23.08
N SER A 37 -1.65 -1.00 -23.76
CA SER A 37 -0.52 -1.76 -24.28
C SER A 37 0.82 -1.31 -23.71
N TYR A 38 1.02 -0.01 -23.50
CA TYR A 38 2.30 0.59 -23.10
C TYR A 38 2.22 1.40 -21.81
N SER A 39 1.06 1.92 -21.44
CA SER A 39 0.92 2.59 -20.14
C SER A 39 1.02 1.58 -19.01
N ASN A 40 1.79 1.95 -17.99
CA ASN A 40 2.08 1.09 -16.84
C ASN A 40 1.54 1.66 -15.53
N SER A 41 0.79 2.76 -15.59
CA SER A 41 0.16 3.38 -14.43
C SER A 41 -1.22 3.93 -14.76
N THR A 42 -2.16 3.77 -13.83
CA THR A 42 -3.50 4.36 -13.94
C THR A 42 -4.02 4.84 -12.58
N ARG A 43 -4.75 5.94 -12.59
CA ARG A 43 -5.49 6.42 -11.41
C ARG A 43 -6.53 5.37 -11.00
N VAL A 44 -6.59 5.05 -9.72
CA VAL A 44 -7.51 4.03 -9.17
C VAL A 44 -8.56 4.59 -8.21
N SER A 45 -8.56 5.90 -7.96
CA SER A 45 -9.44 6.56 -7.00
C SER A 45 -10.07 7.84 -7.55
N ILE A 46 -11.08 8.34 -6.83
CA ILE A 46 -11.50 9.75 -6.95
C ILE A 46 -10.37 10.69 -6.55
N ASP A 47 -10.52 11.97 -6.89
CA ASP A 47 -9.51 12.97 -6.55
C ASP A 47 -9.30 13.10 -5.04
N TYR A 48 -8.03 13.25 -4.66
CA TYR A 48 -7.67 13.67 -3.31
C TYR A 48 -8.15 15.10 -3.04
N LYS A 49 -8.73 15.31 -1.87
CA LYS A 49 -9.11 16.64 -1.38
C LYS A 49 -8.47 16.93 -0.03
N LYS A 50 -7.70 18.02 0.02
CA LYS A 50 -7.03 18.48 1.24
C LYS A 50 -8.04 18.84 2.32
N TYR A 51 -7.78 18.40 3.55
CA TYR A 51 -8.59 18.66 4.75
C TYR A 51 -10.02 18.10 4.72
N ASP A 52 -10.32 17.19 3.82
CA ASP A 52 -11.63 16.56 3.70
C ASP A 52 -11.55 15.08 4.12
N GLU A 53 -11.98 14.80 5.36
CA GLU A 53 -11.92 13.46 5.96
C GLU A 53 -12.77 12.45 5.21
N ASP A 54 -14.01 12.80 4.84
CA ASP A 54 -14.94 11.86 4.19
C ASP A 54 -14.48 11.53 2.76
N MET A 55 -13.97 12.53 2.06
CA MET A 55 -13.36 12.31 0.75
C MET A 55 -12.09 11.47 0.87
N ALA A 56 -11.26 11.68 1.89
CA ALA A 56 -10.07 10.89 2.14
C ALA A 56 -10.39 9.41 2.42
N LYS A 57 -11.44 9.13 3.21
CA LYS A 57 -11.94 7.76 3.47
C LYS A 57 -12.40 7.08 2.18
N SER A 58 -13.20 7.78 1.37
CA SER A 58 -13.70 7.29 0.08
C SER A 58 -12.55 7.05 -0.92
N HIS A 59 -11.59 7.98 -0.95
CA HIS A 59 -10.39 7.89 -1.77
C HIS A 59 -9.55 6.64 -1.43
N LEU A 60 -9.27 6.40 -0.14
CA LEU A 60 -8.51 5.23 0.32
C LEU A 60 -9.26 3.93 0.00
N PHE A 61 -10.58 3.87 0.23
CA PHE A 61 -11.38 2.70 -0.11
C PHE A 61 -11.30 2.38 -1.59
N GLN A 62 -11.52 3.35 -2.46
CA GLN A 62 -11.48 3.16 -3.91
C GLN A 62 -10.08 2.80 -4.39
N SER A 63 -9.03 3.46 -3.86
CA SER A 63 -7.64 3.19 -4.21
C SER A 63 -7.31 1.71 -4.12
N TYR A 64 -7.62 1.08 -3.01
CA TYR A 64 -7.29 -0.33 -2.81
C TYR A 64 -8.27 -1.29 -3.49
N THR A 65 -9.56 -0.99 -3.49
CA THR A 65 -10.56 -1.88 -4.10
C THR A 65 -10.36 -1.97 -5.62
N ASN A 66 -10.10 -0.85 -6.28
CA ASN A 66 -9.85 -0.85 -7.73
C ASN A 66 -8.49 -1.48 -8.08
N THR A 67 -7.53 -1.46 -7.17
CA THR A 67 -6.23 -2.14 -7.35
C THR A 67 -6.37 -3.66 -7.46
N LEU A 68 -7.43 -4.28 -6.92
CA LEU A 68 -7.69 -5.72 -7.09
C LEU A 68 -7.74 -6.14 -8.55
N LEU A 69 -8.34 -5.32 -9.41
CA LEU A 69 -8.41 -5.59 -10.84
C LEU A 69 -7.25 -4.93 -11.57
N LEU A 70 -7.11 -3.61 -11.45
CA LEU A 70 -6.17 -2.83 -12.24
C LEU A 70 -4.71 -3.13 -11.89
N GLY A 71 -4.43 -3.43 -10.63
CA GLY A 71 -3.09 -3.80 -10.15
C GLY A 71 -2.53 -5.11 -10.70
N GLN A 72 -3.34 -5.88 -11.44
CA GLN A 72 -2.88 -7.08 -12.15
C GLN A 72 -2.03 -6.75 -13.38
N THR A 73 -2.19 -5.55 -13.95
CA THR A 73 -1.56 -5.15 -15.22
C THR A 73 -0.80 -3.85 -15.14
N VAL A 74 -1.18 -2.95 -14.24
CA VAL A 74 -0.57 -1.61 -14.11
C VAL A 74 -0.30 -1.25 -12.64
N TRP A 75 0.62 -0.33 -12.41
CA TRP A 75 0.82 0.23 -11.07
C TRP A 75 -0.27 1.24 -10.75
N PRO A 76 -0.92 1.14 -9.57
CA PRO A 76 -2.02 2.01 -9.21
C PRO A 76 -1.53 3.40 -8.82
N ASP A 77 -2.06 4.42 -9.47
CA ASP A 77 -1.89 5.80 -9.05
C ASP A 77 -2.95 6.16 -8.00
N HIS A 78 -2.48 6.36 -6.76
CA HIS A 78 -3.30 6.79 -5.62
C HIS A 78 -3.41 8.31 -5.53
N ASP A 79 -3.23 9.06 -6.66
CA ASP A 79 -3.27 10.52 -6.71
C ASP A 79 -2.14 11.23 -5.93
N MET A 80 -2.10 12.55 -6.07
CA MET A 80 -1.26 13.43 -5.26
C MET A 80 -1.69 13.41 -3.79
N PHE A 81 -0.88 14.05 -2.94
CA PHE A 81 -1.29 14.43 -1.59
C PHE A 81 -0.52 15.66 -1.12
N HIS A 82 -1.00 16.30 -0.06
CA HIS A 82 -0.29 17.33 0.65
C HIS A 82 0.33 16.73 1.93
N SER A 83 1.62 16.82 2.07
CA SER A 83 2.31 16.35 3.28
C SER A 83 1.91 17.17 4.51
N CYS A 84 1.55 18.42 4.31
CA CYS A 84 1.08 19.36 5.34
C CYS A 84 -0.41 19.23 5.70
N ASP A 85 -1.15 18.32 5.08
CA ASP A 85 -2.54 18.08 5.44
C ASP A 85 -2.66 17.49 6.84
N THR A 86 -3.21 18.26 7.76
CA THR A 86 -3.35 17.90 9.18
C THR A 86 -4.42 16.84 9.43
N VAL A 87 -5.33 16.61 8.48
CA VAL A 87 -6.42 15.64 8.58
C VAL A 87 -5.96 14.26 8.13
N CYS A 88 -5.32 14.17 6.96
CA CYS A 88 -5.02 12.87 6.35
C CYS A 88 -3.61 12.75 5.74
N GLY A 89 -2.75 13.78 5.81
CA GLY A 89 -1.42 13.75 5.16
C GLY A 89 -0.57 12.55 5.54
N THR A 90 -0.54 12.16 6.82
CA THR A 90 0.19 10.97 7.28
C THR A 90 -0.41 9.67 6.75
N LEU A 91 -1.76 9.55 6.76
CA LEU A 91 -2.45 8.36 6.22
C LEU A 91 -2.20 8.23 4.71
N MET A 92 -2.25 9.35 3.99
CA MET A 92 -1.96 9.40 2.56
C MET A 92 -0.51 9.01 2.26
N ALA A 93 0.46 9.52 3.01
CA ALA A 93 1.86 9.15 2.86
C ALA A 93 2.07 7.63 3.00
N ARG A 94 1.46 7.01 4.03
CA ARG A 94 1.53 5.55 4.23
C ARG A 94 0.81 4.77 3.13
N SER A 95 -0.34 5.28 2.66
CA SER A 95 -1.04 4.70 1.52
C SER A 95 -0.17 4.69 0.27
N LYS A 96 0.49 5.82 -0.04
CA LYS A 96 1.43 5.91 -1.17
C LYS A 96 2.60 4.94 -1.04
N ALA A 97 3.13 4.77 0.18
CA ALA A 97 4.25 3.85 0.43
C ALA A 97 3.95 2.43 -0.06
N ILE A 98 2.76 1.91 0.22
CA ILE A 98 2.36 0.52 -0.12
C ILE A 98 1.66 0.39 -1.47
N SER A 99 1.33 1.49 -2.15
CA SER A 99 0.67 1.45 -3.46
C SER A 99 1.54 0.84 -4.55
N GLY A 100 2.85 1.07 -4.46
CA GLY A 100 3.80 0.73 -5.52
C GLY A 100 3.74 1.67 -6.74
N GLY A 101 2.75 2.55 -6.80
CA GLY A 101 2.56 3.53 -7.85
C GLY A 101 3.43 4.79 -7.71
N PRO A 102 3.21 5.78 -8.56
CA PRO A 102 3.89 7.06 -8.46
C PRO A 102 3.52 7.80 -7.16
N VAL A 103 4.45 8.58 -6.63
CA VAL A 103 4.22 9.44 -5.46
C VAL A 103 4.57 10.86 -5.83
N TYR A 104 3.60 11.75 -5.76
CA TYR A 104 3.78 13.17 -6.07
C TYR A 104 3.08 14.06 -5.05
N LEU A 105 3.75 15.15 -4.71
CA LEU A 105 3.37 16.12 -3.70
C LEU A 105 2.77 17.36 -4.35
N SER A 106 1.78 17.95 -3.69
CA SER A 106 1.14 19.20 -4.13
C SER A 106 1.18 20.29 -3.06
N ASP A 107 2.10 20.16 -2.10
CA ASP A 107 2.37 21.21 -1.13
C ASP A 107 2.91 22.45 -1.82
N ALA A 108 2.61 23.63 -1.28
CA ALA A 108 3.29 24.84 -1.69
C ALA A 108 4.78 24.79 -1.27
N PRO A 109 5.66 25.45 -2.01
CA PRO A 109 7.05 25.56 -1.61
C PRO A 109 7.18 26.10 -0.16
N GLY A 110 7.86 25.35 0.68
CA GLY A 110 8.03 25.69 2.10
C GLY A 110 7.07 25.00 3.07
N ASP A 111 5.98 24.41 2.59
CA ASP A 111 4.96 23.74 3.43
C ASP A 111 5.22 22.24 3.63
N PHE A 112 6.28 21.71 3.05
CA PHE A 112 6.61 20.28 3.11
C PHE A 112 6.87 19.80 4.54
N ILE A 113 6.16 18.75 4.96
CA ILE A 113 6.36 18.08 6.24
C ILE A 113 7.28 16.87 6.04
N LYS A 114 8.53 17.01 6.49
CA LYS A 114 9.59 16.01 6.31
C LYS A 114 9.24 14.66 6.93
N GLU A 115 8.53 14.68 8.05
CA GLU A 115 8.08 13.50 8.80
C GLU A 115 7.12 12.62 7.99
N ASN A 116 6.42 13.18 7.01
CA ASN A 116 5.55 12.44 6.10
C ASN A 116 6.26 12.03 4.80
N ILE A 117 7.34 12.71 4.43
CA ILE A 117 8.05 12.50 3.14
C ILE A 117 9.25 11.57 3.31
N PHE A 118 10.13 11.83 4.28
CA PHE A 118 11.38 11.08 4.44
C PHE A 118 11.19 9.59 4.71
N PRO A 119 10.09 9.12 5.35
CA PRO A 119 9.83 7.67 5.44
C PRO A 119 9.57 6.98 4.10
N LEU A 120 9.25 7.72 3.02
CA LEU A 120 9.00 7.19 1.69
C LEU A 120 10.26 6.91 0.87
N ILE A 121 11.36 7.65 1.15
CA ILE A 121 12.51 7.75 0.26
C ILE A 121 13.83 7.40 0.95
N ASP A 122 14.82 7.02 0.16
CA ASP A 122 16.20 6.90 0.60
C ASP A 122 16.92 8.27 0.64
N LYS A 123 18.22 8.25 0.94
CA LYS A 123 19.06 9.48 1.02
C LYS A 123 19.23 10.19 -0.33
N GLN A 124 18.99 9.50 -1.43
CA GLN A 124 19.06 10.02 -2.80
C GLN A 124 17.69 10.49 -3.32
N GLY A 125 16.63 10.39 -2.51
CA GLY A 125 15.26 10.73 -2.90
C GLY A 125 14.55 9.64 -3.69
N LYS A 126 15.08 8.42 -3.74
CA LYS A 126 14.47 7.29 -4.44
C LYS A 126 13.45 6.60 -3.54
N LEU A 127 12.27 6.31 -4.08
CA LEU A 127 11.19 5.65 -3.36
C LEU A 127 11.55 4.20 -3.00
N PHE A 128 11.25 3.81 -1.76
CA PHE A 128 11.07 2.40 -1.43
C PHE A 128 9.73 1.92 -1.99
N ARG A 129 9.70 0.73 -2.57
CA ARG A 129 8.50 0.20 -3.22
C ARG A 129 8.19 -1.21 -2.72
N PRO A 130 6.90 -1.57 -2.61
CA PRO A 130 6.50 -2.96 -2.39
C PRO A 130 6.81 -3.81 -3.64
N GLU A 131 6.83 -5.12 -3.47
CA GLU A 131 7.05 -6.07 -4.57
C GLU A 131 5.83 -6.19 -5.50
N ALA A 132 4.63 -5.91 -4.95
CA ALA A 132 3.37 -5.77 -5.70
C ALA A 132 2.49 -4.71 -5.03
N PRO A 133 1.52 -4.13 -5.75
CA PRO A 133 0.58 -3.17 -5.18
C PRO A 133 -0.21 -3.73 -4.00
N ALA A 134 -0.51 -2.86 -3.01
CA ALA A 134 -1.36 -3.25 -1.90
C ALA A 134 -2.81 -3.48 -2.34
N VAL A 135 -3.40 -4.55 -1.82
CA VAL A 135 -4.80 -4.93 -2.04
C VAL A 135 -5.52 -5.16 -0.71
N PRO A 136 -6.86 -5.08 -0.69
CA PRO A 136 -7.63 -5.43 0.51
C PRO A 136 -7.41 -6.89 0.92
N MET A 137 -7.35 -7.13 2.23
CA MET A 137 -7.41 -8.48 2.78
C MET A 137 -8.77 -9.12 2.48
N PRO A 138 -8.86 -10.46 2.39
CA PRO A 138 -10.07 -11.16 1.93
C PRO A 138 -11.36 -10.73 2.62
N GLU A 139 -11.36 -10.56 3.94
CA GLU A 139 -12.53 -10.12 4.69
C GLU A 139 -12.92 -8.66 4.41
N SER A 140 -12.00 -7.86 3.87
CA SER A 140 -12.22 -6.46 3.51
C SER A 140 -12.76 -6.29 2.08
N ILE A 141 -12.63 -7.30 1.21
CA ILE A 141 -13.05 -7.21 -0.20
C ILE A 141 -14.56 -7.03 -0.33
N LEU A 142 -15.34 -7.83 0.42
CA LEU A 142 -16.81 -7.84 0.34
C LEU A 142 -17.47 -6.94 1.38
N THR A 143 -16.70 -6.07 2.03
CA THR A 143 -17.19 -5.20 3.10
C THR A 143 -17.04 -3.73 2.68
N ASN A 144 -18.14 -2.97 2.70
CA ASN A 144 -18.02 -1.52 2.54
C ASN A 144 -17.47 -0.90 3.85
N PRO A 145 -16.20 -0.47 3.89
CA PRO A 145 -15.57 -0.01 5.13
C PRO A 145 -16.11 1.33 5.63
N LEU A 146 -16.85 2.08 4.78
CA LEU A 146 -17.42 3.37 5.15
C LEU A 146 -18.61 3.23 6.11
N TRP A 147 -19.29 2.07 6.10
CA TRP A 147 -20.54 1.86 6.83
C TRP A 147 -20.59 0.59 7.69
N SER A 148 -19.62 -0.30 7.54
CA SER A 148 -19.69 -1.65 8.13
C SER A 148 -19.42 -1.73 9.63
N GLY A 149 -18.84 -0.69 10.23
CA GLY A 149 -18.33 -0.76 11.60
C GLY A 149 -17.10 -1.66 11.78
N LYS A 150 -16.42 -2.01 10.67
CA LYS A 150 -15.22 -2.87 10.67
C LYS A 150 -13.99 -2.09 10.25
N ALA A 151 -12.83 -2.53 10.72
CA ALA A 151 -11.56 -2.05 10.22
C ALA A 151 -11.35 -2.49 8.75
N TYR A 152 -10.82 -1.60 7.93
CA TYR A 152 -10.40 -1.90 6.57
C TYR A 152 -8.93 -2.28 6.57
N ARG A 153 -8.61 -3.51 6.19
CA ARG A 153 -7.27 -4.06 6.20
C ARG A 153 -6.76 -4.25 4.78
N VAL A 154 -5.55 -3.75 4.52
CA VAL A 154 -4.89 -3.82 3.20
C VAL A 154 -3.46 -4.27 3.37
N ALA A 155 -2.93 -5.00 2.42
CA ALA A 155 -1.57 -5.52 2.51
C ALA A 155 -0.84 -5.51 1.17
N ALA A 156 0.49 -5.39 1.25
CA ALA A 156 1.41 -5.51 0.12
C ALA A 156 2.58 -6.42 0.50
N PRO A 157 3.08 -7.28 -0.40
CA PRO A 157 4.34 -7.96 -0.20
C PRO A 157 5.48 -6.94 -0.21
N SER A 158 6.38 -7.06 0.74
CA SER A 158 7.54 -6.19 0.89
C SER A 158 8.83 -7.01 0.98
N GLY A 159 9.98 -6.36 0.93
CA GLY A 159 11.28 -7.00 0.85
C GLY A 159 11.52 -8.10 1.91
N ASN A 160 12.44 -8.98 1.63
CA ASN A 160 12.90 -10.08 2.51
C ASN A 160 11.82 -11.10 2.90
N GLY A 161 10.80 -11.25 2.08
CA GLY A 161 9.69 -12.15 2.38
C GLY A 161 8.67 -11.58 3.36
N ALA A 162 8.79 -10.34 3.78
CA ALA A 162 7.83 -9.70 4.68
C ALA A 162 6.56 -9.25 3.94
N MET A 163 5.49 -9.04 4.70
CA MET A 163 4.26 -8.40 4.26
C MET A 163 4.05 -7.12 5.07
N THR A 164 3.78 -6.01 4.40
CA THR A 164 3.36 -4.77 5.05
C THR A 164 1.84 -4.67 5.03
N LEU A 165 1.24 -4.47 6.18
CA LEU A 165 -0.20 -4.42 6.40
C LEU A 165 -0.59 -3.10 7.06
N ILE A 166 -1.62 -2.44 6.52
CA ILE A 166 -2.23 -1.28 7.15
C ILE A 166 -3.68 -1.59 7.50
N CYS A 167 -4.06 -1.22 8.72
CA CYS A 167 -5.43 -1.27 9.19
C CYS A 167 -5.95 0.16 9.34
N TYR A 168 -7.07 0.47 8.69
CA TYR A 168 -7.73 1.77 8.73
C TYR A 168 -9.07 1.70 9.44
N ASN A 169 -9.46 2.77 10.12
CA ASN A 169 -10.86 3.06 10.40
C ASN A 169 -11.37 4.07 9.37
N LEU A 170 -12.09 3.58 8.35
CA LEU A 170 -12.68 4.41 7.29
C LEU A 170 -14.18 4.68 7.51
N ASN A 171 -14.74 4.30 8.66
CA ASN A 171 -16.16 4.48 8.91
C ASN A 171 -16.54 5.96 8.97
N VAL A 172 -17.63 6.31 8.29
CA VAL A 172 -18.19 7.67 8.28
C VAL A 172 -19.29 7.85 9.34
N SER A 173 -19.82 6.76 9.89
CA SER A 173 -20.85 6.81 10.92
C SER A 173 -20.26 7.19 12.28
N PRO A 174 -20.87 8.17 13.00
CA PRO A 174 -20.47 8.48 14.37
C PRO A 174 -20.54 7.29 15.34
N ARG A 175 -21.35 6.28 15.03
CA ARG A 175 -21.47 5.04 15.83
C ARG A 175 -20.24 4.14 15.74
N HIS A 176 -19.39 4.34 14.77
CA HIS A 176 -18.22 3.52 14.48
C HIS A 176 -16.92 4.31 14.61
N GLN A 177 -16.88 5.26 15.54
CA GLN A 177 -15.65 6.01 15.85
C GLN A 177 -14.54 5.11 16.42
N GLN A 178 -14.90 3.99 17.00
CA GLN A 178 -13.98 2.99 17.55
C GLN A 178 -14.28 1.64 16.90
N VAL A 179 -13.25 1.07 16.26
CA VAL A 179 -13.34 -0.27 15.65
C VAL A 179 -12.15 -1.11 16.11
N GLN A 180 -12.37 -2.41 16.16
CA GLN A 180 -11.29 -3.36 16.42
C GLN A 180 -10.73 -3.92 15.11
N ALA A 181 -9.41 -4.09 15.09
CA ALA A 181 -8.70 -4.80 14.03
C ALA A 181 -7.90 -5.95 14.65
N THR A 182 -7.97 -7.11 14.03
CA THR A 182 -7.22 -8.30 14.44
C THR A 182 -6.28 -8.70 13.30
N ILE A 183 -5.00 -8.89 13.62
CA ILE A 183 -4.02 -9.48 12.73
C ILE A 183 -3.83 -10.93 13.17
N LYS A 184 -3.98 -11.86 12.24
CA LYS A 184 -3.83 -13.29 12.48
C LYS A 184 -2.55 -13.82 11.82
N LYS A 185 -2.01 -14.91 12.34
CA LYS A 185 -0.86 -15.57 11.72
C LYS A 185 -1.15 -16.02 10.29
N GLU A 186 -2.38 -16.47 10.02
CA GLU A 186 -2.83 -16.88 8.70
C GLU A 186 -2.82 -15.72 7.67
N ASP A 187 -2.89 -14.47 8.12
CA ASP A 187 -2.82 -13.31 7.23
C ASP A 187 -1.50 -13.31 6.44
N TYR A 188 -0.41 -13.76 7.05
CA TYR A 188 0.88 -13.86 6.39
C TYR A 188 0.89 -14.87 5.23
N SER A 189 0.10 -15.93 5.32
CA SER A 189 0.02 -16.95 4.26
C SER A 189 -0.60 -16.42 2.97
N LEU A 190 -1.40 -15.35 3.05
CA LEU A 190 -2.01 -14.69 1.88
C LEU A 190 -0.98 -14.00 0.99
N ARG A 191 0.21 -13.70 1.50
CA ARG A 191 1.33 -13.22 0.70
C ARG A 191 1.63 -14.15 -0.50
N ASN A 192 1.45 -15.44 -0.33
CA ASN A 192 1.71 -16.44 -1.37
C ASN A 192 0.75 -16.40 -2.54
N SER A 193 -0.44 -15.80 -2.39
CA SER A 193 -1.36 -15.64 -3.51
C SER A 193 -0.85 -14.67 -4.56
N PHE A 194 0.12 -13.80 -4.20
CA PHE A 194 0.75 -12.83 -5.09
C PHE A 194 2.11 -13.29 -5.63
N GLU A 195 2.73 -14.29 -5.02
CA GLU A 195 4.03 -14.82 -5.41
C GLU A 195 4.02 -16.35 -5.40
N LYS A 196 4.71 -16.95 -6.37
CA LYS A 196 4.99 -18.41 -6.41
C LYS A 196 5.95 -18.88 -5.30
N MET A 197 6.27 -18.05 -4.33
CA MET A 197 7.15 -18.41 -3.23
C MET A 197 6.34 -18.95 -2.06
N SER A 198 6.61 -20.18 -1.70
CA SER A 198 5.99 -20.92 -0.60
C SER A 198 6.41 -20.37 0.78
N ALA A 199 5.60 -19.44 1.36
CA ALA A 199 5.53 -19.43 2.81
C ALA A 199 4.69 -20.64 3.22
N THR A 200 5.25 -21.52 4.01
CA THR A 200 4.47 -22.62 4.56
C THR A 200 3.60 -22.09 5.71
N PRO A 201 2.41 -22.65 5.95
CA PRO A 201 1.58 -22.30 7.11
C PRO A 201 2.31 -22.47 8.46
N GLU A 202 3.44 -23.16 8.47
CA GLU A 202 4.29 -23.44 9.63
C GLU A 202 5.34 -22.34 9.91
N GLU A 203 5.50 -21.36 9.01
CA GLU A 203 6.51 -20.31 9.19
C GLU A 203 6.18 -19.45 10.41
N ARG A 204 7.15 -19.31 11.32
CA ARG A 204 7.04 -18.38 12.46
C ARG A 204 7.09 -16.95 11.92
N VAL A 205 6.25 -16.07 12.45
CA VAL A 205 6.10 -14.69 11.98
C VAL A 205 6.31 -13.72 13.13
N LEU A 206 7.14 -12.71 12.91
CA LEU A 206 7.29 -11.56 13.78
C LEU A 206 6.30 -10.48 13.34
N LEU A 207 5.47 -9.99 14.25
CA LEU A 207 4.65 -8.80 14.08
C LEU A 207 5.43 -7.58 14.58
N TYR A 208 5.70 -6.63 13.70
CA TYR A 208 6.34 -5.37 14.02
C TYR A 208 5.35 -4.21 13.84
N ASN A 209 5.08 -3.48 14.92
CA ASN A 209 4.27 -2.26 14.86
C ASN A 209 5.17 -1.06 14.55
N TRP A 210 4.99 -0.46 13.38
CA TRP A 210 5.85 0.61 12.89
C TRP A 210 5.89 1.83 13.81
N LYS A 211 4.72 2.28 14.33
CA LYS A 211 4.64 3.50 15.15
C LYS A 211 5.24 3.33 16.54
N SER A 212 4.97 2.20 17.19
CA SER A 212 5.48 1.93 18.55
C SER A 212 6.86 1.30 18.55
N GLN A 213 7.37 0.87 17.37
CA GLN A 213 8.63 0.14 17.19
C GLN A 213 8.72 -1.12 18.05
N LYS A 214 7.56 -1.71 18.40
CA LYS A 214 7.49 -2.97 19.14
C LYS A 214 7.41 -4.14 18.19
N ALA A 215 8.18 -5.18 18.51
CA ALA A 215 8.21 -6.45 17.80
C ALA A 215 7.83 -7.58 18.75
N GLU A 216 6.93 -8.45 18.29
CA GLU A 216 6.53 -9.65 19.02
C GLU A 216 6.35 -10.82 18.04
N GLU A 217 6.61 -12.05 18.50
CA GLU A 217 6.26 -13.21 17.70
C GLU A 217 4.75 -13.40 17.71
N LEU A 218 4.17 -13.46 16.52
CA LEU A 218 2.73 -13.66 16.35
C LEU A 218 2.40 -15.15 16.48
N SER A 219 2.01 -15.56 17.70
CA SER A 219 1.67 -16.97 17.96
C SER A 219 0.37 -17.36 17.27
N ASP A 220 -0.67 -16.55 17.40
CA ASP A 220 -2.01 -16.80 16.86
C ASP A 220 -2.63 -15.53 16.28
N SER A 221 -2.97 -14.56 17.13
CA SER A 221 -3.52 -13.28 16.70
C SER A 221 -3.16 -12.14 17.65
N SER A 222 -3.16 -10.91 17.11
CA SER A 222 -3.01 -9.67 17.88
C SER A 222 -4.18 -8.74 17.55
N THR A 223 -4.91 -8.26 18.56
CA THR A 223 -6.07 -7.38 18.40
C THR A 223 -5.79 -6.01 19.01
N PHE A 224 -6.22 -4.96 18.34
CA PHE A 224 -6.04 -3.57 18.76
C PHE A 224 -7.18 -2.69 18.28
N GLU A 225 -7.28 -1.51 18.88
CA GLU A 225 -8.31 -0.52 18.55
C GLU A 225 -7.80 0.55 17.60
N LEU A 226 -8.71 1.05 16.76
CA LEU A 226 -8.58 2.21 15.90
C LEU A 226 -9.66 3.21 16.30
N ILE A 227 -9.27 4.40 16.75
CA ILE A 227 -10.17 5.44 17.23
C ILE A 227 -10.15 6.63 16.27
N GLY A 228 -11.32 7.04 15.79
CA GLY A 228 -11.47 8.10 14.79
C GLY A 228 -10.89 7.71 13.44
N PHE A 229 -10.69 8.68 12.56
CA PHE A 229 -10.03 8.48 11.27
C PHE A 229 -8.52 8.29 11.49
N THR A 230 -8.12 7.04 11.56
CA THR A 230 -6.74 6.65 11.89
C THR A 230 -6.32 5.37 11.17
N ASP A 231 -5.02 5.13 11.16
CA ASP A 231 -4.42 3.89 10.67
C ASP A 231 -3.37 3.33 11.64
N LYS A 232 -3.07 2.06 11.46
CA LYS A 232 -1.89 1.41 12.05
C LYS A 232 -1.18 0.59 11.00
N LEU A 233 0.14 0.82 10.89
CA LEU A 233 1.03 0.13 9.95
C LEU A 233 1.83 -0.94 10.69
N PHE A 234 1.87 -2.14 10.12
CA PHE A 234 2.58 -3.30 10.63
C PHE A 234 3.42 -3.96 9.54
N HIS A 235 4.47 -4.65 9.98
CA HIS A 235 5.20 -5.60 9.13
C HIS A 235 5.09 -6.99 9.73
N LEU A 236 4.71 -7.97 8.91
CA LEU A 236 4.75 -9.37 9.23
C LEU A 236 6.02 -9.93 8.58
N CYS A 237 7.04 -10.19 9.41
CA CYS A 237 8.35 -10.62 8.95
C CYS A 237 8.54 -12.11 9.28
N PRO A 238 8.92 -12.96 8.30
CA PRO A 238 9.15 -14.37 8.57
C PRO A 238 10.39 -14.54 9.48
N ILE A 239 10.27 -15.42 10.46
CA ILE A 239 11.40 -15.81 11.31
C ILE A 239 12.05 -17.05 10.68
N ARG A 240 13.21 -16.86 10.09
CA ARG A 240 13.97 -17.92 9.41
C ARG A 240 15.29 -18.15 10.12
N LYS A 241 15.57 -19.40 10.51
CA LYS A 241 16.80 -19.78 11.25
C LYS A 241 17.07 -18.88 12.46
N GLY A 242 16.03 -18.48 13.19
CA GLY A 242 16.11 -17.60 14.36
C GLY A 242 16.20 -16.10 14.08
N TRP A 243 16.19 -15.67 12.82
CA TRP A 243 16.28 -14.27 12.42
C TRP A 243 14.96 -13.76 11.80
N ALA A 244 14.60 -12.51 12.10
CA ALA A 244 13.60 -11.74 11.38
C ALA A 244 14.20 -10.42 10.93
N VAL A 245 13.96 -10.02 9.67
CA VAL A 245 14.53 -8.80 9.09
C VAL A 245 13.46 -7.74 8.99
N ILE A 246 13.57 -6.69 9.80
CA ILE A 246 12.64 -5.54 9.80
C ILE A 246 13.13 -4.46 8.85
N GLY A 247 14.44 -4.19 8.79
CA GLY A 247 15.03 -3.12 7.99
C GLY A 247 15.16 -1.78 8.74
N ILE A 248 15.15 -0.67 8.02
CA ILE A 248 15.28 0.69 8.59
C ILE A 248 13.95 1.11 9.19
N GLN A 249 13.90 1.25 10.50
CA GLN A 249 12.66 1.44 11.28
C GLN A 249 11.90 2.73 10.94
N GLU A 250 12.59 3.80 10.54
CA GLU A 250 11.99 5.09 10.21
C GLU A 250 11.30 5.09 8.84
N LYS A 251 11.43 4.04 8.04
CA LYS A 251 10.83 3.95 6.71
C LYS A 251 9.48 3.23 6.78
N TYR A 252 8.48 3.72 6.01
CA TYR A 252 7.16 3.08 5.97
C TYR A 252 7.22 1.65 5.40
N LEU A 253 8.12 1.39 4.47
CA LEU A 253 8.41 0.06 3.95
C LEU A 253 9.75 -0.45 4.52
N SER A 254 9.86 -0.53 5.84
CA SER A 254 11.10 -0.97 6.51
C SER A 254 11.72 -2.22 5.88
N PRO A 255 10.97 -3.30 5.58
CA PRO A 255 11.56 -4.52 5.01
C PRO A 255 12.15 -4.35 3.60
N ALA A 256 11.69 -3.34 2.84
CA ALA A 256 12.20 -3.05 1.50
C ALA A 256 13.52 -2.25 1.50
N THR A 257 14.00 -1.84 2.67
CA THR A 257 15.18 -0.97 2.79
C THR A 257 16.51 -1.71 2.81
N VAL A 258 16.48 -3.01 3.00
CA VAL A 258 17.65 -3.89 3.05
C VAL A 258 17.42 -5.14 2.22
N GLN A 259 18.50 -5.77 1.80
CA GLN A 259 18.46 -7.04 1.10
C GLN A 259 19.24 -8.10 1.89
N THR A 260 18.60 -9.23 2.15
CA THR A 260 19.27 -10.39 2.72
C THR A 260 20.07 -11.11 1.64
N ILE A 261 21.41 -11.18 1.80
CA ILE A 261 22.30 -11.86 0.88
C ILE A 261 22.49 -13.32 1.31
N SER A 262 22.67 -13.56 2.61
CA SER A 262 22.79 -14.91 3.14
C SER A 262 22.28 -15.01 4.57
N LEU A 263 21.76 -16.19 4.91
CA LEU A 263 21.16 -16.47 6.21
C LEU A 263 21.52 -17.88 6.68
N THR A 264 22.17 -17.97 7.83
CA THR A 264 22.43 -19.19 8.58
C THR A 264 21.96 -19.04 10.01
N GLU A 265 22.00 -20.07 10.84
CA GLU A 265 21.62 -19.97 12.27
C GLU A 265 22.50 -18.96 13.03
N ASN A 266 23.76 -18.85 12.67
CA ASN A 266 24.74 -18.02 13.37
C ASN A 266 25.14 -16.74 12.63
N ARG A 267 24.64 -16.52 11.41
CA ARG A 267 25.06 -15.38 10.57
C ARG A 267 23.96 -14.91 9.66
N LEU A 268 23.72 -13.61 9.70
CA LEU A 268 22.87 -12.87 8.77
C LEU A 268 23.74 -11.83 8.05
N VAL A 269 23.67 -11.79 6.71
CA VAL A 269 24.36 -10.81 5.88
C VAL A 269 23.32 -9.98 5.13
N LEU A 270 23.34 -8.68 5.38
CA LEU A 270 22.47 -7.69 4.76
C LEU A 270 23.29 -6.78 3.85
#